data_159fbebdb16e8ecb85e339896bb2124e
#
_entry.id   159fbebdb16e8ecb85e339896bb2124e
#
_cell.length_a   1.000
_cell.length_b   1.000
_cell.length_c   1.000
_cell.angle_alpha   90.00
_cell.angle_beta   90.00
_cell.angle_gamma   90.00
#
_symmetry.space_group_name_H-M   'P 1'
#
loop_
_entity.id
_entity.type
_entity.pdbx_description
1 polymer ?
#
loop_
_entity_poly.entity_id
_entity_poly.type
_entity_poly.pdbx_seq_one_letter_code
_entity_poly.pdbx_strand_id
1 'polypeptide(L)'
;MNQAWDLLLEAADASFDGDYYNGLSLMRTLESLNADMAAYTSTHEGYSAWEVAHHVAYFKHHGTKAIDPSVEPYPLRKGPSGFAPPSEVSETAWNEVLSYLRGIHAKAMSALRAVPDSIFDEPMPKWGTTIGRTVVWPLSHDSYHCAQLRNMGVPGLKEPK
;
A
#
# COMPACT_ATOMS: atom_id res chain seq x y z
N MET A 1 -24.82 -4.57 1.00
CA MET A 1 -23.61 -3.89 1.54
C MET A 1 -24.04 -2.68 2.35
N ASN A 2 -23.34 -2.36 3.42
CA ASN A 2 -23.68 -1.25 4.31
C ASN A 2 -23.05 0.04 3.72
N GLN A 3 -23.81 1.14 3.65
CA GLN A 3 -23.35 2.44 3.14
C GLN A 3 -22.03 2.91 3.78
N ALA A 4 -21.83 2.60 5.07
CA ALA A 4 -20.57 2.92 5.76
C ALA A 4 -19.38 2.11 5.22
N TRP A 5 -19.61 0.87 4.79
CA TRP A 5 -18.59 0.03 4.17
C TRP A 5 -18.14 0.60 2.81
N ASP A 6 -19.10 1.00 1.99
CA ASP A 6 -18.80 1.60 0.69
C ASP A 6 -18.03 2.91 0.82
N LEU A 7 -18.41 3.77 1.77
CA LEU A 7 -17.68 5.02 2.06
C LEU A 7 -16.24 4.77 2.53
N LEU A 8 -16.00 3.73 3.33
CA LEU A 8 -14.63 3.37 3.76
C LEU A 8 -13.77 2.88 2.59
N LEU A 9 -14.34 2.10 1.69
CA LEU A 9 -13.64 1.63 0.49
C LEU A 9 -13.38 2.76 -0.50
N GLU A 10 -14.32 3.68 -0.70
CA GLU A 10 -14.11 4.90 -1.50
C GLU A 10 -13.01 5.77 -0.92
N ALA A 11 -12.99 5.96 0.40
CA ALA A 11 -11.92 6.70 1.07
C ALA A 11 -10.56 5.99 0.96
N ALA A 12 -10.53 4.66 0.99
CA ALA A 12 -9.31 3.87 0.77
C ALA A 12 -8.78 4.02 -0.66
N ASP A 13 -9.65 3.95 -1.68
CA ASP A 13 -9.27 4.22 -3.07
C ASP A 13 -8.73 5.65 -3.24
N ALA A 14 -9.38 6.65 -2.62
CA ALA A 14 -8.95 8.04 -2.68
C ALA A 14 -7.59 8.27 -2.00
N SER A 15 -7.34 7.64 -0.84
CA SER A 15 -6.04 7.74 -0.15
C SER A 15 -4.91 7.07 -0.92
N PHE A 16 -5.24 6.03 -1.69
CA PHE A 16 -4.27 5.30 -2.50
C PHE A 16 -3.88 6.07 -3.76
N ASP A 17 -4.83 6.51 -4.60
CA ASP A 17 -4.57 7.12 -5.91
C ASP A 17 -5.55 8.22 -6.32
N GLY A 18 -6.30 8.76 -5.39
CA GLY A 18 -7.29 9.80 -5.66
C GLY A 18 -6.89 11.20 -5.20
N ASP A 19 -7.86 12.09 -5.25
CA ASP A 19 -7.82 13.39 -4.60
C ASP A 19 -8.22 13.21 -3.13
N TYR A 20 -7.23 13.24 -2.25
CA TYR A 20 -7.41 13.00 -0.83
C TYR A 20 -7.32 14.31 -0.03
N TYR A 21 -8.08 14.41 1.07
CA TYR A 21 -8.20 15.63 1.87
C TYR A 21 -6.87 16.18 2.41
N ASN A 22 -5.88 15.31 2.61
CA ASN A 22 -4.59 15.66 3.21
C ASN A 22 -3.47 15.89 2.17
N GLY A 23 -3.81 16.13 0.91
CA GLY A 23 -2.86 16.38 -0.15
C GLY A 23 -2.71 15.20 -1.12
N LEU A 24 -1.48 14.94 -1.60
CA LEU A 24 -1.24 13.87 -2.57
C LEU A 24 -1.51 12.49 -1.94
N SER A 25 -2.12 11.62 -2.73
CA SER A 25 -2.30 10.20 -2.39
C SER A 25 -0.96 9.44 -2.39
N LEU A 26 -0.98 8.22 -1.87
CA LEU A 26 0.20 7.37 -1.81
C LEU A 26 0.85 7.19 -3.19
N MET A 27 0.06 6.81 -4.21
CA MET A 27 0.60 6.59 -5.57
C MET A 27 1.12 7.86 -6.21
N ARG A 28 0.41 8.98 -6.10
CA ARG A 28 0.89 10.27 -6.62
C ARG A 28 2.18 10.71 -5.93
N THR A 29 2.35 10.40 -4.64
CA THR A 29 3.60 10.64 -3.92
C THR A 29 4.73 9.77 -4.47
N LEU A 30 4.51 8.47 -4.62
CA LEU A 30 5.51 7.54 -5.15
C LEU A 30 5.88 7.83 -6.61
N GLU A 31 4.91 8.15 -7.46
CA GLU A 31 5.12 8.47 -8.88
C GLU A 31 5.81 9.82 -9.12
N SER A 32 5.88 10.67 -8.12
CA SER A 32 6.70 11.89 -8.18
C SER A 32 8.20 11.63 -8.05
N LEU A 33 8.59 10.40 -7.68
CA LEU A 33 9.97 9.97 -7.51
C LEU A 33 10.48 9.23 -8.75
N ASN A 34 11.71 9.53 -9.17
CA ASN A 34 12.46 8.65 -10.07
C ASN A 34 13.15 7.53 -9.28
N ALA A 35 13.74 6.56 -9.97
CA ALA A 35 14.38 5.40 -9.35
C ALA A 35 15.49 5.77 -8.34
N ASP A 36 16.33 6.77 -8.66
CA ASP A 36 17.42 7.21 -7.77
C ASP A 36 16.86 7.86 -6.49
N MET A 37 15.85 8.71 -6.61
CA MET A 37 15.17 9.31 -5.48
C MET A 37 14.48 8.25 -4.62
N ALA A 38 13.80 7.29 -5.26
CA ALA A 38 13.11 6.21 -4.56
C ALA A 38 14.07 5.30 -3.80
N ALA A 39 15.29 5.07 -4.33
CA ALA A 39 16.33 4.25 -3.71
C ALA A 39 17.18 4.98 -2.66
N TYR A 40 16.99 6.28 -2.45
CA TYR A 40 17.75 7.08 -1.49
C TYR A 40 17.53 6.59 -0.05
N THR A 41 18.62 6.21 0.64
CA THR A 41 18.57 5.58 1.97
C THR A 41 19.00 6.51 3.11
N SER A 42 19.61 7.68 2.82
CA SER A 42 20.00 8.65 3.87
C SER A 42 18.81 9.49 4.36
N THR A 43 17.68 8.82 4.57
CA THR A 43 16.44 9.39 5.11
C THR A 43 16.49 9.46 6.64
N HIS A 44 15.53 10.16 7.26
CA HIS A 44 15.44 10.25 8.73
C HIS A 44 15.16 8.91 9.41
N GLU A 45 14.57 7.95 8.66
CA GLU A 45 14.18 6.63 9.19
C GLU A 45 15.13 5.50 8.77
N GLY A 46 16.11 5.78 7.91
CA GLY A 46 17.04 4.78 7.38
C GLY A 46 16.45 3.83 6.33
N TYR A 47 15.19 4.03 5.94
CA TYR A 47 14.54 3.32 4.81
C TYR A 47 14.50 4.22 3.58
N SER A 48 14.51 3.60 2.40
CA SER A 48 14.20 4.28 1.15
C SER A 48 12.70 4.30 0.86
N ALA A 49 12.26 5.20 -0.01
CA ALA A 49 10.88 5.19 -0.49
C ALA A 49 10.55 3.90 -1.25
N TRP A 50 11.54 3.28 -1.89
CA TRP A 50 11.42 1.97 -2.54
C TRP A 50 11.05 0.87 -1.54
N GLU A 51 11.73 0.83 -0.39
CA GLU A 51 11.46 -0.13 0.67
C GLU A 51 10.07 0.07 1.27
N VAL A 52 9.62 1.32 1.41
CA VAL A 52 8.24 1.63 1.85
C VAL A 52 7.23 1.14 0.82
N ALA A 53 7.46 1.35 -0.48
CA ALA A 53 6.57 0.85 -1.53
C ALA A 53 6.47 -0.69 -1.52
N HIS A 54 7.61 -1.39 -1.35
CA HIS A 54 7.64 -2.85 -1.17
C HIS A 54 6.85 -3.30 0.06
N HIS A 55 7.00 -2.61 1.19
CA HIS A 55 6.28 -2.89 2.43
C HIS A 55 4.76 -2.77 2.24
N VAL A 56 4.31 -1.69 1.62
CA VAL A 56 2.88 -1.50 1.34
C VAL A 56 2.35 -2.58 0.40
N ALA A 57 3.09 -2.89 -0.67
CA ALA A 57 2.72 -3.95 -1.61
C ALA A 57 2.66 -5.33 -0.94
N TYR A 58 3.62 -5.64 -0.06
CA TYR A 58 3.69 -6.87 0.70
C TYR A 58 2.46 -7.06 1.59
N PHE A 59 2.09 -6.05 2.37
CA PHE A 59 0.95 -6.17 3.27
C PHE A 59 -0.39 -6.18 2.52
N LYS A 60 -0.55 -5.39 1.45
CA LYS A 60 -1.73 -5.49 0.57
C LYS A 60 -1.87 -6.89 -0.02
N HIS A 61 -0.77 -7.48 -0.51
CA HIS A 61 -0.78 -8.84 -1.03
C HIS A 61 -1.23 -9.86 0.02
N HIS A 62 -0.60 -9.85 1.19
CA HIS A 62 -0.90 -10.84 2.23
C HIS A 62 -2.29 -10.67 2.83
N GLY A 63 -2.76 -9.42 2.98
CA GLY A 63 -4.12 -9.13 3.39
C GLY A 63 -5.15 -9.63 2.37
N THR A 64 -4.92 -9.35 1.09
CA THR A 64 -5.78 -9.83 0.01
C THR A 64 -5.82 -11.35 -0.05
N LYS A 65 -4.65 -12.01 0.01
CA LYS A 65 -4.55 -13.47 -0.02
C LYS A 65 -5.23 -14.17 1.17
N ALA A 66 -5.32 -13.50 2.31
CA ALA A 66 -6.03 -14.05 3.47
C ALA A 66 -7.55 -14.02 3.29
N ILE A 67 -8.08 -13.07 2.50
CA ILE A 67 -9.50 -12.95 2.14
C ILE A 67 -9.80 -13.80 0.89
N ASP A 68 -8.92 -13.76 -0.10
CA ASP A 68 -9.01 -14.49 -1.35
C ASP A 68 -7.78 -15.41 -1.53
N PRO A 69 -7.86 -16.69 -1.15
CA PRO A 69 -6.75 -17.64 -1.27
C PRO A 69 -6.29 -17.91 -2.71
N SER A 70 -7.08 -17.53 -3.73
CA SER A 70 -6.74 -17.71 -5.15
C SER A 70 -5.64 -16.74 -5.63
N VAL A 71 -5.30 -15.72 -4.84
CA VAL A 71 -4.22 -14.79 -5.14
C VAL A 71 -2.89 -15.54 -5.24
N GLU A 72 -2.21 -15.36 -6.37
CA GLU A 72 -0.91 -15.98 -6.67
C GLU A 72 0.16 -15.65 -5.60
N PRO A 73 1.24 -16.42 -5.50
CA PRO A 73 2.35 -16.09 -4.59
C PRO A 73 2.90 -14.69 -4.81
N TYR A 74 3.37 -14.03 -3.72
CA TYR A 74 3.97 -12.70 -3.79
C TYR A 74 5.19 -12.70 -4.74
N PRO A 75 5.19 -11.91 -5.81
CA PRO A 75 6.20 -12.01 -6.86
C PRO A 75 7.44 -11.15 -6.62
N LEU A 76 7.33 -10.09 -5.78
CA LEU A 76 8.43 -9.17 -5.55
C LEU A 76 9.40 -9.70 -4.48
N ARG A 77 10.56 -9.04 -4.36
CA ARG A 77 11.55 -9.35 -3.34
C ARG A 77 10.97 -9.20 -1.93
N LYS A 78 11.34 -10.12 -1.05
CA LYS A 78 10.93 -10.11 0.36
C LYS A 78 12.06 -9.59 1.23
N GLY A 79 11.71 -8.74 2.18
CA GLY A 79 12.56 -8.30 3.27
C GLY A 79 11.85 -8.43 4.61
N PRO A 80 12.50 -8.12 5.73
CA PRO A 80 11.86 -8.08 7.04
C PRO A 80 10.63 -7.18 7.01
N SER A 81 9.49 -7.67 7.46
CA SER A 81 8.20 -6.94 7.41
C SER A 81 7.87 -6.33 6.04
N GLY A 82 8.34 -6.95 4.96
CA GLY A 82 8.12 -6.46 3.60
C GLY A 82 9.06 -5.34 3.14
N PHE A 83 9.87 -4.75 4.01
CA PHE A 83 10.89 -3.78 3.61
C PHE A 83 12.01 -4.49 2.86
N ALA A 84 12.10 -4.26 1.56
CA ALA A 84 13.13 -4.86 0.72
C ALA A 84 13.78 -3.79 -0.15
N PRO A 85 15.12 -3.63 -0.05
CA PRO A 85 15.82 -2.71 -0.94
C PRO A 85 15.76 -3.23 -2.38
N PRO A 86 15.87 -2.34 -3.39
CA PRO A 86 15.93 -2.77 -4.78
C PRO A 86 17.11 -3.72 -5.02
N SER A 87 16.93 -4.68 -5.91
CA SER A 87 18.06 -5.50 -6.42
C SER A 87 18.84 -4.76 -7.50
N GLU A 88 18.17 -3.83 -8.18
CA GLU A 88 18.68 -2.96 -9.21
C GLU A 88 17.97 -1.62 -9.13
N VAL A 89 18.72 -0.53 -9.22
CA VAL A 89 18.17 0.83 -9.28
C VAL A 89 18.03 1.23 -10.74
N SER A 90 16.82 1.08 -11.28
CA SER A 90 16.46 1.48 -12.63
C SER A 90 15.00 1.90 -12.71
N GLU A 91 14.66 2.77 -13.66
CA GLU A 91 13.28 3.20 -13.90
C GLU A 91 12.36 2.03 -14.24
N THR A 92 12.87 1.03 -14.95
CA THR A 92 12.12 -0.19 -15.27
C THR A 92 11.75 -0.93 -13.99
N ALA A 93 12.71 -1.20 -13.11
CA ALA A 93 12.47 -1.91 -11.86
C ALA A 93 11.58 -1.10 -10.90
N TRP A 94 11.72 0.23 -10.86
CA TRP A 94 10.83 1.09 -10.07
C TRP A 94 9.39 1.02 -10.58
N ASN A 95 9.18 1.15 -11.87
CA ASN A 95 7.86 1.07 -12.49
C ASN A 95 7.20 -0.32 -12.32
N GLU A 96 7.97 -1.40 -12.24
CA GLU A 96 7.45 -2.74 -11.92
C GLU A 96 6.85 -2.78 -10.51
N VAL A 97 7.51 -2.17 -9.52
CA VAL A 97 6.99 -2.08 -8.14
C VAL A 97 5.70 -1.25 -8.11
N LEU A 98 5.68 -0.09 -8.77
CA LEU A 98 4.49 0.77 -8.83
C LEU A 98 3.32 0.07 -9.53
N SER A 99 3.58 -0.59 -10.64
CA SER A 99 2.58 -1.35 -11.39
C SER A 99 2.00 -2.50 -10.55
N TYR A 100 2.87 -3.24 -9.85
CA TYR A 100 2.42 -4.29 -8.96
C TYR A 100 1.57 -3.74 -7.80
N LEU A 101 2.00 -2.64 -7.19
CA LEU A 101 1.27 -1.99 -6.10
C LEU A 101 -0.14 -1.55 -6.52
N ARG A 102 -0.29 -0.99 -7.73
CA ARG A 102 -1.60 -0.67 -8.31
C ARG A 102 -2.47 -1.92 -8.51
N GLY A 103 -1.89 -2.96 -9.08
CA GLY A 103 -2.60 -4.22 -9.35
C GLY A 103 -3.07 -4.91 -8.07
N ILE A 104 -2.23 -4.97 -7.04
CA ILE A 104 -2.61 -5.60 -5.77
C ILE A 104 -3.61 -4.75 -4.97
N HIS A 105 -3.56 -3.42 -5.07
CA HIS A 105 -4.59 -2.57 -4.49
C HIS A 105 -5.96 -2.83 -5.11
N ALA A 106 -6.05 -2.89 -6.43
CA ALA A 106 -7.30 -3.19 -7.12
C ALA A 106 -7.87 -4.56 -6.70
N LYS A 107 -7.01 -5.58 -6.56
CA LYS A 107 -7.41 -6.89 -6.05
C LYS A 107 -7.89 -6.83 -4.61
N ALA A 108 -7.19 -6.09 -3.74
CA ALA A 108 -7.59 -5.89 -2.35
C ALA A 108 -8.98 -5.24 -2.22
N MET A 109 -9.22 -4.18 -2.99
CA MET A 109 -10.51 -3.49 -3.00
C MET A 109 -11.63 -4.38 -3.54
N SER A 110 -11.35 -5.18 -4.58
CA SER A 110 -12.30 -6.15 -5.11
C SER A 110 -12.63 -7.24 -4.09
N ALA A 111 -11.62 -7.80 -3.43
CA ALA A 111 -11.82 -8.82 -2.40
C ALA A 111 -12.62 -8.28 -1.20
N LEU A 112 -12.32 -7.07 -0.74
CA LEU A 112 -13.05 -6.43 0.36
C LEU A 112 -14.51 -6.12 -0.02
N ARG A 113 -14.79 -5.69 -1.26
CA ARG A 113 -16.17 -5.49 -1.75
C ARG A 113 -16.96 -6.79 -1.87
N ALA A 114 -16.28 -7.90 -2.07
CA ALA A 114 -16.88 -9.22 -2.23
C ALA A 114 -17.03 -10.00 -0.90
N VAL A 115 -16.56 -9.48 0.23
CA VAL A 115 -16.69 -10.15 1.54
C VAL A 115 -18.15 -10.37 1.88
N PRO A 116 -18.61 -11.63 2.00
CA PRO A 116 -19.98 -11.93 2.37
C PRO A 116 -20.19 -11.71 3.89
N ASP A 117 -21.42 -11.32 4.26
CA ASP A 117 -21.77 -11.09 5.67
C ASP A 117 -21.49 -12.32 6.56
N SER A 118 -21.57 -13.53 5.98
CA SER A 118 -21.33 -14.78 6.71
C SER A 118 -19.92 -14.97 7.26
N ILE A 119 -18.91 -14.30 6.69
CA ILE A 119 -17.51 -14.37 7.15
C ILE A 119 -17.01 -13.08 7.76
N PHE A 120 -17.88 -12.07 7.92
CA PHE A 120 -17.51 -10.76 8.41
C PHE A 120 -16.83 -10.79 9.79
N ASP A 121 -17.34 -11.63 10.68
CA ASP A 121 -16.82 -11.77 12.05
C ASP A 121 -15.76 -12.88 12.19
N GLU A 122 -15.43 -13.59 11.10
CA GLU A 122 -14.39 -14.60 11.12
C GLU A 122 -13.01 -13.96 11.39
N PRO A 123 -12.13 -14.68 12.10
CA PRO A 123 -10.79 -14.19 12.38
C PRO A 123 -9.98 -13.92 11.10
N MET A 124 -9.40 -12.74 10.99
CA MET A 124 -8.40 -12.46 9.95
C MET A 124 -7.08 -13.14 10.32
N PRO A 125 -6.59 -14.11 9.52
CA PRO A 125 -5.41 -14.88 9.85
C PRO A 125 -4.19 -14.00 10.14
N LYS A 126 -3.53 -14.19 11.28
CA LYS A 126 -2.30 -13.52 11.71
C LYS A 126 -2.42 -12.00 12.00
N TRP A 127 -3.61 -11.41 11.90
CA TRP A 127 -3.78 -9.96 12.07
C TRP A 127 -4.41 -9.57 13.42
N GLY A 128 -4.87 -10.54 14.21
CA GLY A 128 -5.48 -10.27 15.53
C GLY A 128 -6.80 -9.48 15.48
N THR A 129 -7.50 -9.54 14.35
CA THR A 129 -8.76 -8.85 14.08
C THR A 129 -9.71 -9.75 13.29
N THR A 130 -10.88 -9.25 12.88
CA THR A 130 -11.81 -9.98 12.01
C THR A 130 -11.70 -9.50 10.55
N ILE A 131 -12.18 -10.34 9.62
CA ILE A 131 -12.21 -9.99 8.18
C ILE A 131 -12.94 -8.67 7.97
N GLY A 132 -14.09 -8.47 8.61
CA GLY A 132 -14.85 -7.23 8.49
C GLY A 132 -14.10 -5.99 8.99
N ARG A 133 -13.36 -6.10 10.08
CA ARG A 133 -12.58 -4.98 10.60
C ARG A 133 -11.37 -4.61 9.74
N THR A 134 -10.92 -5.52 8.86
CA THR A 134 -9.80 -5.21 7.95
C THR A 134 -10.14 -4.17 6.90
N VAL A 135 -11.41 -3.83 6.67
CA VAL A 135 -11.80 -2.78 5.72
C VAL A 135 -11.19 -1.41 6.02
N VAL A 136 -10.92 -1.13 7.28
CA VAL A 136 -10.32 0.16 7.72
C VAL A 136 -8.82 0.20 7.39
N TRP A 137 -8.19 -0.97 7.27
CA TRP A 137 -6.75 -1.08 7.15
C TRP A 137 -6.17 -0.43 5.89
N PRO A 138 -6.71 -0.62 4.65
CA PRO A 138 -6.12 0.02 3.46
C PRO A 138 -6.04 1.54 3.59
N LEU A 139 -7.13 2.17 4.07
CA LEU A 139 -7.18 3.61 4.28
C LEU A 139 -6.12 4.09 5.29
N SER A 140 -6.07 3.46 6.46
CA SER A 140 -5.16 3.89 7.53
C SER A 140 -3.69 3.63 7.19
N HIS A 141 -3.39 2.48 6.57
CA HIS A 141 -2.05 2.08 6.19
C HIS A 141 -1.49 2.95 5.06
N ASP A 142 -2.28 3.20 4.02
CA ASP A 142 -1.87 4.04 2.90
C ASP A 142 -1.66 5.50 3.35
N SER A 143 -2.54 6.03 4.20
CA SER A 143 -2.40 7.37 4.76
C SER A 143 -1.16 7.50 5.64
N TYR A 144 -0.87 6.48 6.47
CA TYR A 144 0.32 6.44 7.31
C TYR A 144 1.60 6.47 6.45
N HIS A 145 1.70 5.58 5.45
CA HIS A 145 2.89 5.51 4.61
C HIS A 145 3.03 6.69 3.65
N CYS A 146 1.93 7.29 3.21
CA CYS A 146 1.97 8.54 2.47
C CYS A 146 2.59 9.67 3.31
N ALA A 147 2.17 9.80 4.57
CA ALA A 147 2.75 10.77 5.49
C ALA A 147 4.23 10.45 5.82
N GLN A 148 4.56 9.18 6.02
CA GLN A 148 5.93 8.72 6.23
C GLN A 148 6.85 9.13 5.06
N LEU A 149 6.48 8.80 3.82
CA LEU A 149 7.23 9.16 2.62
C LEU A 149 7.51 10.66 2.54
N ARG A 150 6.51 11.47 2.82
CA ARG A 150 6.60 12.94 2.73
C ARG A 150 7.46 13.56 3.83
N ASN A 151 7.62 12.89 4.96
CA ASN A 151 8.41 13.37 6.11
C ASN A 151 9.76 12.70 6.26
N MET A 152 10.10 11.66 5.50
CA MET A 152 11.33 10.91 5.68
C MET A 152 12.59 11.59 5.10
N GLY A 153 12.44 12.72 4.40
CA GLY A 153 13.58 13.51 3.91
C GLY A 153 14.15 13.03 2.57
N VAL A 154 13.33 12.45 1.70
CA VAL A 154 13.75 12.10 0.32
C VAL A 154 14.03 13.40 -0.46
N PRO A 155 15.24 13.57 -1.05
CA PRO A 155 15.56 14.77 -1.81
C PRO A 155 14.63 14.95 -3.00
N GLY A 156 14.14 16.17 -3.18
CA GLY A 156 13.26 16.52 -4.32
C GLY A 156 11.79 16.14 -4.14
N LEU A 157 11.43 15.36 -3.12
CA LEU A 157 10.04 15.14 -2.77
C LEU A 157 9.47 16.44 -2.18
N LYS A 158 8.61 17.09 -2.95
CA LYS A 158 8.03 18.38 -2.56
C LYS A 158 6.84 18.17 -1.63
N GLU A 159 6.78 18.96 -0.56
CA GLU A 159 5.56 19.13 0.21
C GLU A 159 4.41 19.57 -0.73
N PRO A 160 3.22 19.00 -0.60
CA PRO A 160 2.05 19.50 -1.32
C PRO A 160 1.81 20.95 -0.89
N LYS A 161 1.64 21.82 -1.88
CA LYS A 161 1.27 23.21 -1.64
C LYS A 161 -0.19 23.31 -1.23
#